data_34e6a10be57aebcdd4dca8e4b6affebe
#
_entry.id   34e6a10be57aebcdd4dca8e4b6affebe
#
_cell.length_a   1.000
_cell.length_b   1.000
_cell.length_c   1.000
_cell.angle_alpha   90.00
_cell.angle_beta   90.00
_cell.angle_gamma   90.00
#
_symmetry.space_group_name_H-M   'P 1'
#
loop_
_entity.id
_entity.type
_entity.pdbx_description
1 polymer ?
#
loop_
_entity_poly.entity_id
_entity_poly.type
_entity_poly.pdbx_seq_one_letter_code
_entity_poly.pdbx_strand_id
1 'polypeptide(L)'
;MEESIQLDEYDSPWKEAIDTYFKEFMAFFFPKAHRDIDWSRGYETLDTELKQVVRDANLGKRLADKLVKVWLHNGKQAVVLVHIEIQGEYESGFAQRMWIYHYRICDRYLDDNTEVVSLAILGDDN
;
A
#
# COMPACT_ATOMS: atom_id res chain seq x y z
N MET A 1 17.23 7.44 15.81
CA MET A 1 16.12 8.39 15.78
C MET A 1 16.16 9.27 14.56
N GLU A 2 17.24 9.96 14.38
CA GLU A 2 17.37 10.81 13.19
C GLU A 2 17.34 10.00 11.92
N GLU A 3 17.87 8.81 11.98
CA GLU A 3 17.84 7.96 10.80
C GLU A 3 16.43 7.66 10.37
N SER A 4 15.56 7.42 11.32
CA SER A 4 14.16 7.16 10.99
C SER A 4 13.54 8.35 10.29
N ILE A 5 13.83 9.54 10.79
CA ILE A 5 13.29 10.74 10.18
C ILE A 5 13.79 10.91 8.76
N GLN A 6 15.07 10.64 8.56
CA GLN A 6 15.64 10.74 7.23
C GLN A 6 15.00 9.75 6.26
N LEU A 7 14.76 8.55 6.75
CA LEU A 7 14.12 7.55 5.90
C LEU A 7 12.72 7.98 5.52
N ASP A 8 11.99 8.58 6.47
CA ASP A 8 10.67 9.08 6.16
C ASP A 8 10.72 10.12 5.05
N GLU A 9 11.66 11.03 5.17
CA GLU A 9 11.80 12.06 4.15
C GLU A 9 12.19 11.48 2.81
N TYR A 10 13.06 10.48 2.87
CA TYR A 10 13.54 9.87 1.65
C TYR A 10 12.40 9.24 0.85
N ASP A 11 11.46 8.63 1.54
CA ASP A 11 10.37 7.96 0.87
C ASP A 11 9.16 8.86 0.63
N SER A 12 9.21 10.08 1.15
CA SER A 12 8.07 11.00 1.05
C SER A 12 7.54 11.23 -0.34
N PRO A 13 8.41 11.42 -1.35
CA PRO A 13 7.89 11.74 -2.67
C PRO A 13 6.95 10.68 -3.21
N TRP A 14 7.25 9.42 -2.96
CA TRP A 14 6.38 8.35 -3.41
C TRP A 14 5.07 8.34 -2.66
N LYS A 15 5.12 8.54 -1.36
CA LYS A 15 3.90 8.58 -0.56
C LYS A 15 3.04 9.76 -0.94
N GLU A 16 3.65 10.90 -1.15
CA GLU A 16 2.91 12.07 -1.56
C GLU A 16 2.25 11.88 -2.91
N ALA A 17 2.98 11.26 -3.82
CA ALA A 17 2.43 11.01 -5.14
C ALA A 17 1.19 10.13 -5.06
N ILE A 18 1.26 9.09 -4.22
CA ILE A 18 0.11 8.22 -4.06
C ILE A 18 -1.03 8.96 -3.38
N ASP A 19 -0.74 9.75 -2.36
CA ASP A 19 -1.79 10.48 -1.65
C ASP A 19 -2.49 11.48 -2.56
N THR A 20 -1.72 12.19 -3.36
CA THR A 20 -2.28 13.27 -4.16
C THR A 20 -2.89 12.77 -5.45
N TYR A 21 -2.27 11.74 -6.05
CA TYR A 21 -2.63 11.30 -7.39
C TYR A 21 -2.95 9.81 -7.41
N PHE A 22 -3.61 9.32 -6.38
CA PHE A 22 -3.86 7.89 -6.27
C PHE A 22 -4.57 7.33 -7.50
N LYS A 23 -5.59 8.04 -7.97
CA LYS A 23 -6.34 7.57 -9.13
C LYS A 23 -5.46 7.47 -10.36
N GLU A 24 -4.68 8.50 -10.61
CA GLU A 24 -3.80 8.53 -11.77
C GLU A 24 -2.68 7.50 -11.62
N PHE A 25 -2.19 7.37 -10.40
CA PHE A 25 -1.18 6.37 -10.09
C PHE A 25 -1.67 4.97 -10.44
N MET A 26 -2.88 4.66 -10.02
CA MET A 26 -3.47 3.35 -10.30
C MET A 26 -3.70 3.15 -11.79
N ALA A 27 -4.14 4.19 -12.48
CA ALA A 27 -4.36 4.09 -13.92
C ALA A 27 -3.06 3.75 -14.64
N PHE A 28 -1.97 4.32 -14.19
CA PHE A 28 -0.69 4.12 -14.84
C PHE A 28 -0.08 2.75 -14.54
N PHE A 29 -0.02 2.39 -13.27
CA PHE A 29 0.68 1.18 -12.86
C PHE A 29 -0.20 -0.06 -12.82
N PHE A 30 -1.48 0.11 -12.55
CA PHE A 30 -2.36 -1.03 -12.35
C PHE A 30 -3.69 -0.77 -13.06
N PRO A 31 -3.68 -0.69 -14.38
CA PRO A 31 -4.89 -0.27 -15.10
C PRO A 31 -6.07 -1.19 -14.91
N LYS A 32 -5.84 -2.48 -14.69
CA LYS A 32 -6.94 -3.39 -14.49
C LYS A 32 -7.63 -3.11 -13.17
N ALA A 33 -6.85 -2.94 -12.12
CA ALA A 33 -7.42 -2.59 -10.82
C ALA A 33 -8.13 -1.25 -10.90
N HIS A 34 -7.53 -0.31 -11.63
CA HIS A 34 -8.14 1.01 -11.80
C HIS A 34 -9.54 0.90 -12.40
N ARG A 35 -9.72 0.02 -13.35
CA ARG A 35 -11.03 -0.15 -13.98
C ARG A 35 -12.08 -0.73 -13.03
N ASP A 36 -11.64 -1.55 -12.09
CA ASP A 36 -12.57 -2.20 -11.17
C ASP A 36 -13.04 -1.29 -10.05
N ILE A 37 -12.35 -0.18 -9.83
CA ILE A 37 -12.66 0.73 -8.74
C ILE A 37 -13.71 1.73 -9.19
N ASP A 38 -14.73 1.90 -8.36
CA ASP A 38 -15.76 2.91 -8.59
C ASP A 38 -15.28 4.23 -8.01
N TRP A 39 -14.62 5.01 -8.86
CA TRP A 39 -14.01 6.27 -8.42
C TRP A 39 -15.03 7.32 -8.00
N SER A 40 -16.27 7.16 -8.44
CA SER A 40 -17.31 8.12 -8.05
C SER A 40 -17.57 8.09 -6.54
N ARG A 41 -17.19 7.01 -5.89
CA ARG A 41 -17.40 6.88 -4.44
C ARG A 41 -16.18 7.34 -3.64
N GLY A 42 -15.14 7.78 -4.33
CA GLY A 42 -13.95 8.27 -3.66
C GLY A 42 -13.07 7.15 -3.13
N TYR A 43 -12.13 7.53 -2.30
CA TYR A 43 -11.28 6.56 -1.62
C TYR A 43 -10.80 7.17 -0.32
N GLU A 44 -10.25 6.32 0.54
CA GLU A 44 -9.89 6.73 1.88
C GLU A 44 -8.52 6.13 2.21
N THR A 45 -7.57 6.98 2.60
CA THR A 45 -6.27 6.46 3.01
C THR A 45 -6.36 5.95 4.44
N LEU A 46 -5.70 4.83 4.69
CA LEU A 46 -5.76 4.14 5.99
C LEU A 46 -4.38 4.14 6.63
N ASP A 47 -3.81 5.32 6.82
CA ASP A 47 -2.45 5.42 7.32
C ASP A 47 -2.31 4.90 8.74
N THR A 48 -3.30 5.15 9.56
CA THR A 48 -3.25 4.69 10.95
C THR A 48 -3.28 3.19 11.02
N GLU A 49 -4.17 2.57 10.25
CA GLU A 49 -4.25 1.12 10.22
C GLU A 49 -2.97 0.49 9.71
N LEU A 50 -2.38 1.10 8.70
CA LEU A 50 -1.13 0.58 8.18
C LEU A 50 -0.01 0.65 9.22
N LYS A 51 0.05 1.74 9.94
CA LYS A 51 1.06 1.88 10.99
C LYS A 51 0.92 0.79 12.04
N GLN A 52 -0.31 0.45 12.39
CA GLN A 52 -0.52 -0.62 13.35
C GLN A 52 -0.09 -1.97 12.79
N VAL A 53 -0.38 -2.23 11.54
CA VAL A 53 0.02 -3.48 10.92
C VAL A 53 1.53 -3.60 10.90
N VAL A 54 2.22 -2.54 10.54
CA VAL A 54 3.68 -2.55 10.48
C VAL A 54 4.26 -2.79 11.88
N ARG A 55 3.72 -2.12 12.86
CA ARG A 55 4.21 -2.28 14.23
C ARG A 55 3.97 -3.68 14.74
N ASP A 56 2.77 -4.21 14.51
CA ASP A 56 2.43 -5.53 15.00
C ASP A 56 3.25 -6.61 14.33
N ALA A 57 3.59 -6.40 13.09
CA ALA A 57 4.39 -7.38 12.37
C ALA A 57 5.84 -7.38 12.80
N ASN A 58 6.29 -6.26 13.37
CA ASN A 58 7.65 -6.15 13.88
C ASN A 58 8.70 -6.46 12.81
N LEU A 59 8.46 -5.98 11.61
CA LEU A 59 9.35 -6.25 10.49
C LEU A 59 10.21 -5.06 10.11
N GLY A 60 10.23 -4.05 10.96
CA GLY A 60 10.95 -2.85 10.66
C GLY A 60 10.14 -1.92 9.79
N LYS A 61 10.70 -0.77 9.53
CA LYS A 61 9.97 0.27 8.84
C LYS A 61 10.17 0.16 7.35
N ARG A 62 9.09 0.30 6.62
CA ARG A 62 9.15 0.48 5.19
C ARG A 62 8.23 1.64 4.86
N LEU A 63 8.79 2.68 4.34
CA LEU A 63 8.12 3.97 4.33
C LEU A 63 7.35 4.27 3.07
N ALA A 64 7.48 3.42 2.07
CA ALA A 64 6.80 3.66 0.82
C ALA A 64 5.50 2.88 0.69
N ASP A 65 5.09 2.22 1.77
CA ASP A 65 3.84 1.46 1.74
C ASP A 65 2.66 2.37 1.97
N LYS A 66 1.56 2.09 1.28
CA LYS A 66 0.32 2.82 1.46
C LYS A 66 -0.85 1.85 1.51
N LEU A 67 -1.82 2.16 2.34
CA LEU A 67 -3.03 1.37 2.45
C LEU A 67 -4.21 2.28 2.14
N VAL A 68 -5.04 1.87 1.17
CA VAL A 68 -6.13 2.71 0.69
C VAL A 68 -7.39 1.89 0.58
N LYS A 69 -8.49 2.42 1.09
CA LYS A 69 -9.79 1.78 0.96
C LYS A 69 -10.51 2.34 -0.24
N VAL A 70 -11.05 1.45 -1.05
CA VAL A 70 -11.79 1.83 -2.25
C VAL A 70 -13.09 1.04 -2.31
N TRP A 71 -13.94 1.43 -3.23
CA TRP A 71 -15.19 0.73 -3.50
C TRP A 71 -15.14 0.22 -4.93
N LEU A 72 -15.63 -0.99 -5.13
CA LEU A 72 -15.61 -1.62 -6.44
C LEU A 72 -16.96 -1.49 -7.09
N HIS A 73 -16.98 -1.63 -8.40
CA HIS A 73 -18.24 -1.51 -9.15
C HIS A 73 -19.25 -2.59 -8.75
N ASN A 74 -18.76 -3.71 -8.22
CA ASN A 74 -19.68 -4.77 -7.79
C ASN A 74 -20.29 -4.51 -6.41
N GLY A 75 -20.05 -3.34 -5.84
CA GLY A 75 -20.62 -2.98 -4.55
C GLY A 75 -19.79 -3.36 -3.35
N LYS A 76 -18.74 -4.13 -3.55
CA LYS A 76 -17.88 -4.52 -2.44
C LYS A 76 -16.85 -3.45 -2.15
N GLN A 77 -16.34 -3.48 -0.94
CA GLN A 77 -15.21 -2.65 -0.56
C GLN A 77 -13.93 -3.43 -0.78
N ALA A 78 -12.86 -2.72 -1.00
CA ALA A 78 -11.55 -3.34 -1.12
C ALA A 78 -10.52 -2.46 -0.42
N VAL A 79 -9.54 -3.11 0.17
CA VAL A 79 -8.41 -2.43 0.78
C VAL A 79 -7.20 -2.77 -0.07
N VAL A 80 -6.54 -1.74 -0.58
CA VAL A 80 -5.41 -1.90 -1.48
C VAL A 80 -4.15 -1.52 -0.76
N LEU A 81 -3.25 -2.48 -0.61
CA LEU A 81 -1.93 -2.23 -0.07
C LEU A 81 -0.97 -2.04 -1.23
N VAL A 82 -0.42 -0.85 -1.34
CA VAL A 82 0.57 -0.55 -2.35
C VAL A 82 1.94 -0.58 -1.71
N HIS A 83 2.79 -1.41 -2.23
CA HIS A 83 4.11 -1.65 -1.68
C HIS A 83 5.15 -1.25 -2.71
N ILE A 84 6.04 -0.34 -2.33
CA ILE A 84 7.03 0.18 -3.25
C ILE A 84 8.41 -0.13 -2.73
N GLU A 85 9.19 -0.80 -3.55
CA GLU A 85 10.57 -1.12 -3.23
C GLU A 85 11.45 -0.44 -4.27
N ILE A 86 12.37 0.39 -3.82
CA ILE A 86 13.10 1.29 -4.71
C ILE A 86 14.57 1.02 -4.64
N GLN A 87 15.24 1.34 -5.74
CA GLN A 87 16.69 1.42 -5.80
C GLN A 87 17.40 0.10 -5.65
N GLY A 88 16.78 -0.93 -6.11
CA GLY A 88 17.46 -2.19 -6.05
C GLY A 88 17.81 -2.65 -4.65
N GLU A 89 17.30 -1.97 -3.68
CA GLU A 89 17.44 -2.38 -2.29
C GLU A 89 16.61 -3.60 -2.03
N TYR A 90 16.48 -4.35 -3.02
CA TYR A 90 15.64 -5.51 -3.02
C TYR A 90 16.24 -6.53 -2.07
N GLU A 91 15.56 -6.76 -0.99
CA GLU A 91 16.02 -7.70 0.01
C GLU A 91 15.29 -9.01 -0.13
N SER A 92 15.94 -10.06 0.31
CA SER A 92 15.31 -11.36 0.28
C SER A 92 14.05 -11.42 1.12
N GLY A 93 13.90 -10.49 2.05
CA GLY A 93 12.71 -10.47 2.89
C GLY A 93 11.51 -9.74 2.30
N PHE A 94 11.64 -9.20 1.09
CA PHE A 94 10.57 -8.40 0.50
C PHE A 94 9.27 -9.19 0.36
N ALA A 95 9.34 -10.35 -0.26
CA ALA A 95 8.15 -11.15 -0.48
C ALA A 95 7.52 -11.59 0.82
N GLN A 96 8.37 -11.96 1.80
CA GLN A 96 7.86 -12.38 3.09
C GLN A 96 7.18 -11.22 3.81
N ARG A 97 7.76 -10.04 3.72
CA ARG A 97 7.15 -8.86 4.34
C ARG A 97 5.80 -8.55 3.73
N MET A 98 5.71 -8.60 2.40
CA MET A 98 4.43 -8.38 1.73
C MET A 98 3.40 -9.39 2.19
N TRP A 99 3.81 -10.64 2.27
CA TRP A 99 2.92 -11.70 2.67
C TRP A 99 2.39 -11.47 4.09
N ILE A 100 3.26 -11.09 5.00
CA ILE A 100 2.86 -10.88 6.39
C ILE A 100 1.93 -9.68 6.50
N TYR A 101 2.24 -8.60 5.81
CA TYR A 101 1.35 -7.44 5.83
C TYR A 101 0.00 -7.79 5.25
N HIS A 102 0.00 -8.50 4.14
CA HIS A 102 -1.26 -8.90 3.50
C HIS A 102 -2.09 -9.76 4.45
N TYR A 103 -1.47 -10.71 5.09
CA TYR A 103 -2.16 -11.60 6.01
C TYR A 103 -2.76 -10.83 7.17
N ARG A 104 -2.02 -9.92 7.74
CA ARG A 104 -2.51 -9.16 8.88
C ARG A 104 -3.63 -8.23 8.49
N ILE A 105 -3.58 -7.70 7.29
CA ILE A 105 -4.65 -6.85 6.81
C ILE A 105 -5.89 -7.68 6.56
N CYS A 106 -5.73 -8.85 5.96
CA CYS A 106 -6.86 -9.75 5.78
C CYS A 106 -7.53 -10.07 7.11
N ASP A 107 -6.73 -10.29 8.13
CA ASP A 107 -7.27 -10.61 9.45
C ASP A 107 -8.11 -9.48 10.01
N ARG A 108 -7.72 -8.25 9.77
CA ARG A 108 -8.47 -7.10 10.25
C ARG A 108 -9.84 -6.99 9.61
N TYR A 109 -9.97 -7.43 8.37
CA TYR A 109 -11.20 -7.26 7.60
C TYR A 109 -11.92 -8.57 7.37
N LEU A 110 -11.62 -9.55 8.22
CA LEU A 110 -12.13 -10.90 8.02
C LEU A 110 -13.65 -10.97 7.97
N ASP A 111 -14.31 -10.21 8.82
CA ASP A 111 -15.74 -10.27 8.94
C ASP A 111 -16.47 -9.23 8.10
N ASP A 112 -15.72 -8.40 7.42
CA ASP A 112 -16.30 -7.39 6.54
C ASP A 112 -16.37 -7.94 5.13
N ASN A 113 -17.28 -7.46 4.35
CA ASN A 113 -17.35 -7.86 2.95
C ASN A 113 -16.30 -7.05 2.18
N THR A 114 -15.05 -7.22 2.56
CA THR A 114 -13.95 -6.41 2.07
C THR A 114 -12.87 -7.30 1.49
N GLU A 115 -12.45 -7.01 0.28
CA GLU A 115 -11.36 -7.71 -0.35
C GLU A 115 -10.05 -7.04 0.00
N VAL A 116 -8.99 -7.80 0.06
CA VAL A 116 -7.65 -7.27 0.30
C VAL A 116 -6.79 -7.54 -0.91
N VAL A 117 -6.23 -6.49 -1.46
CA VAL A 117 -5.40 -6.57 -2.65
C VAL A 117 -4.04 -5.98 -2.34
N SER A 118 -2.99 -6.72 -2.63
CA SER A 118 -1.63 -6.23 -2.45
C SER A 118 -0.98 -6.05 -3.80
N LEU A 119 -0.45 -4.86 -4.02
CA LEU A 119 0.20 -4.49 -5.27
C LEU A 119 1.62 -4.06 -4.96
N ALA A 120 2.54 -4.39 -5.84
CA ALA A 120 3.93 -4.06 -5.62
C ALA A 120 4.53 -3.38 -6.84
N ILE A 121 5.35 -2.40 -6.57
CA ILE A 121 6.16 -1.75 -7.59
C ILE A 121 7.60 -1.92 -7.19
N LEU A 122 8.37 -2.50 -8.09
CA LEU A 122 9.79 -2.69 -7.86
C LEU A 122 10.54 -1.71 -8.74
N GLY A 123 11.14 -0.74 -8.11
CA GLY A 123 11.89 0.26 -8.82
C GLY A 123 13.35 -0.12 -8.93
N ASP A 124 13.96 0.31 -10.03
CA ASP A 124 15.35 0.02 -10.27
C ASP A 124 16.03 1.32 -10.65
N ASP A 125 17.16 1.56 -10.04
CA ASP A 125 17.93 2.74 -10.33
C ASP A 125 18.60 2.72 -11.69
N ASN A 126 18.77 1.55 -12.23
CA ASN A 126 19.54 1.45 -13.48
C ASN A 126 18.66 1.71 -14.71
#